data_68847f1f12cad11e452261014e9c5908
#
_entry.id   68847f1f12cad11e452261014e9c5908
#
_cell.length_a   1.000
_cell.length_b   1.000
_cell.length_c   1.000
_cell.angle_alpha   90.00
_cell.angle_beta   90.00
_cell.angle_gamma   90.00
#
_symmetry.space_group_name_H-M   'P 1'
#
loop_
_entity.id
_entity.type
_entity.pdbx_description
1 polymer ?
#
loop_
_entity_poly.entity_id
_entity_poly.type
_entity_poly.pdbx_seq_one_letter_code
_entity_poly.pdbx_strand_id
1 'polypeptide(L)'
;MPMNSMAEIRDVVSRLAAQYGAKRVYLFGSYARGDMTLGSDIDLRIDKGAIRGLEMAGLLVDLEDALGVSVDLIPTGSLDDSFLAAIRDDEVLLYEAS
;
A
#
# COMPACT_ATOMS: atom_id res chain seq x y z
N MET A 1 17.95 -11.60 -2.06
CA MET A 1 17.23 -10.94 -0.96
C MET A 1 15.89 -11.59 -0.72
N PRO A 2 15.55 -11.90 0.53
CA PRO A 2 14.21 -12.40 0.80
C PRO A 2 13.17 -11.32 0.50
N MET A 3 12.01 -11.76 0.08
CA MET A 3 10.87 -10.86 -0.09
C MET A 3 10.35 -10.43 1.28
N ASN A 4 9.73 -9.27 1.34
CA ASN A 4 9.13 -8.78 2.57
C ASN A 4 8.00 -9.71 3.02
N SER A 5 7.94 -9.99 4.31
CA SER A 5 6.83 -10.75 4.88
C SER A 5 5.61 -9.84 5.03
N MET A 6 4.44 -10.45 5.16
CA MET A 6 3.21 -9.69 5.44
C MET A 6 3.36 -8.86 6.72
N ALA A 7 4.01 -9.40 7.76
CA ALA A 7 4.22 -8.69 9.01
C ALA A 7 5.11 -7.46 8.83
N GLU A 8 6.16 -7.56 8.02
CA GLU A 8 7.05 -6.43 7.72
C GLU A 8 6.32 -5.35 6.93
N ILE A 9 5.55 -5.76 5.92
CA ILE A 9 4.78 -4.82 5.10
C ILE A 9 3.78 -4.08 5.99
N ARG A 10 3.05 -4.80 6.82
CA ARG A 10 2.06 -4.21 7.71
C ARG A 10 2.70 -3.21 8.68
N ASP A 11 3.83 -3.57 9.27
CA ASP A 11 4.53 -2.70 10.22
C ASP A 11 4.99 -1.40 9.57
N VAL A 12 5.67 -1.49 8.42
CA VAL A 12 6.17 -0.32 7.71
C VAL A 12 5.03 0.56 7.22
N VAL A 13 4.02 -0.04 6.59
CA VAL A 13 2.89 0.71 6.04
C VAL A 13 2.12 1.39 7.15
N SER A 14 1.85 0.70 8.25
CA SER A 14 1.09 1.28 9.37
C SER A 14 1.79 2.49 9.97
N ARG A 15 3.11 2.39 10.18
CA ARG A 15 3.88 3.51 10.74
C ARG A 15 3.90 4.72 9.83
N LEU A 16 4.18 4.50 8.56
CA LEU A 16 4.28 5.61 7.61
C LEU A 16 2.91 6.21 7.29
N ALA A 17 1.89 5.37 7.15
CA ALA A 17 0.52 5.86 6.91
C ALA A 17 0.04 6.75 8.06
N ALA A 18 0.30 6.33 9.30
CA ALA A 18 -0.04 7.14 10.47
C ALA A 18 0.72 8.46 10.48
N GLN A 19 2.00 8.43 10.17
CA GLN A 19 2.87 9.61 10.14
C GLN A 19 2.38 10.64 9.12
N TYR A 20 1.93 10.19 7.96
CA TYR A 20 1.47 11.08 6.89
C TYR A 20 0.00 11.48 7.00
N GLY A 21 -0.76 10.82 7.85
CA GLY A 21 -2.17 11.15 8.04
C GLY A 21 -3.13 10.47 7.08
N ALA A 22 -2.76 9.29 6.58
CA ALA A 22 -3.66 8.49 5.76
C ALA A 22 -4.87 8.03 6.56
N LYS A 23 -5.99 7.78 5.87
CA LYS A 23 -7.18 7.24 6.52
C LYS A 23 -7.14 5.72 6.56
N ARG A 24 -6.88 5.08 5.42
CA ARG A 24 -6.76 3.61 5.31
C ARG A 24 -5.76 3.26 4.23
N VAL A 25 -5.08 2.12 4.38
CA VAL A 25 -4.22 1.56 3.34
C VAL A 25 -4.49 0.07 3.23
N TYR A 26 -4.67 -0.38 1.99
CA TYR A 26 -4.93 -1.79 1.67
C TYR A 26 -3.84 -2.31 0.76
N LEU A 27 -3.46 -3.57 0.97
CA LEU A 27 -2.57 -4.30 0.08
C LEU A 27 -3.43 -5.08 -0.91
N PHE A 28 -3.07 -5.06 -2.18
CA PHE A 28 -3.70 -5.90 -3.19
C PHE A 28 -2.62 -6.48 -4.11
N GLY A 29 -3.03 -7.16 -5.18
CA GLY A 29 -2.09 -7.72 -6.14
C GLY A 29 -1.36 -8.96 -5.63
N SER A 30 -0.17 -9.23 -6.18
CA SER A 30 0.53 -10.49 -5.97
C SER A 30 0.92 -10.72 -4.51
N TYR A 31 1.33 -9.69 -3.78
CA TYR A 31 1.68 -9.84 -2.37
C TYR A 31 0.45 -10.19 -1.52
N ALA A 32 -0.72 -9.66 -1.87
CA ALA A 32 -1.95 -9.99 -1.15
C ALA A 32 -2.40 -11.41 -1.43
N ARG A 33 -2.22 -11.88 -2.68
CA ARG A 33 -2.60 -13.24 -3.07
C ARG A 33 -1.59 -14.30 -2.63
N GLY A 34 -0.36 -13.88 -2.32
CA GLY A 34 0.70 -14.81 -1.94
C GLY A 34 1.43 -15.44 -3.13
N ASP A 35 1.25 -14.91 -4.34
CA ASP A 35 1.90 -15.43 -5.56
C ASP A 35 3.02 -14.52 -6.06
N MET A 36 3.56 -13.66 -5.20
CA MET A 36 4.65 -12.75 -5.56
C MET A 36 5.94 -13.51 -5.86
N THR A 37 6.75 -12.87 -6.70
CA THR A 37 8.10 -13.32 -7.03
C THR A 37 9.09 -12.23 -6.64
N LEU A 38 10.39 -12.48 -6.83
CA LEU A 38 11.43 -11.50 -6.49
C LEU A 38 11.30 -10.19 -7.26
N GLY A 39 10.66 -10.20 -8.42
CA GLY A 39 10.45 -8.99 -9.21
C GLY A 39 9.11 -8.32 -9.00
N SER A 40 8.28 -8.82 -8.10
CA SER A 40 6.94 -8.27 -7.88
C SER A 40 7.00 -6.94 -7.14
N ASP A 41 6.12 -6.01 -7.55
CA ASP A 41 5.91 -4.76 -6.84
C ASP A 41 4.92 -4.98 -5.69
N ILE A 42 4.97 -4.11 -4.71
CA ILE A 42 3.97 -4.08 -3.64
C ILE A 42 2.88 -3.10 -4.08
N ASP A 43 1.65 -3.59 -4.22
CA ASP A 43 0.52 -2.78 -4.69
C ASP A 43 -0.33 -2.34 -3.50
N LEU A 44 -0.43 -1.02 -3.31
CA LEU A 44 -1.18 -0.42 -2.21
C LEU A 44 -2.28 0.49 -2.74
N ARG A 45 -3.47 0.34 -2.19
CA ARG A 45 -4.58 1.27 -2.40
C ARG A 45 -4.71 2.13 -1.15
N ILE A 46 -4.74 3.44 -1.29
CA ILE A 46 -4.76 4.36 -0.16
C ILE A 46 -5.98 5.28 -0.19
N ASP A 47 -6.67 5.34 0.95
CA ASP A 47 -7.63 6.40 1.24
C ASP A 47 -6.82 7.52 1.88
N LYS A 48 -6.61 8.60 1.13
CA LYS A 48 -5.60 9.61 1.46
C LYS A 48 -5.81 10.32 2.79
N GLY A 49 -7.06 10.50 3.20
CA GLY A 49 -7.31 11.26 4.41
C GLY A 49 -6.76 12.68 4.30
N ALA A 50 -5.84 13.05 5.19
CA ALA A 50 -5.25 14.38 5.24
C ALA A 50 -4.07 14.57 4.29
N ILE A 51 -3.61 13.53 3.60
CA ILE A 51 -2.44 13.61 2.71
C ILE A 51 -2.76 14.47 1.48
N ARG A 52 -1.89 15.41 1.15
CA ARG A 52 -2.10 16.33 0.03
C ARG A 52 -0.83 16.54 -0.78
N GLY A 53 -1.00 16.74 -2.08
CA GLY A 53 0.04 17.20 -2.98
C GLY A 53 1.30 16.36 -2.92
N LEU A 54 2.42 17.01 -2.66
CA LEU A 54 3.72 16.36 -2.65
C LEU A 54 3.93 15.37 -1.51
N GLU A 55 3.07 15.40 -0.50
CA GLU A 55 3.14 14.42 0.59
C GLU A 55 2.94 12.98 0.09
N MET A 56 2.10 12.79 -0.93
CA MET A 56 1.92 11.46 -1.54
C MET A 56 3.24 10.94 -2.13
N ALA A 57 3.99 11.81 -2.81
CA ALA A 57 5.29 11.45 -3.37
C ALA A 57 6.28 11.11 -2.25
N GLY A 58 6.28 11.89 -1.17
CA GLY A 58 7.13 11.62 -0.01
C GLY A 58 6.82 10.29 0.65
N LEU A 59 5.53 9.97 0.80
CA LEU A 59 5.10 8.70 1.36
C LEU A 59 5.58 7.54 0.48
N LEU A 60 5.44 7.66 -0.83
CA LEU A 60 5.90 6.63 -1.77
C LEU A 60 7.39 6.37 -1.63
N VAL A 61 8.20 7.44 -1.59
CA VAL A 61 9.66 7.31 -1.45
C VAL A 61 10.00 6.62 -0.13
N ASP A 62 9.37 7.04 0.96
CA ASP A 62 9.63 6.46 2.28
C ASP A 62 9.24 4.97 2.33
N LEU A 63 8.14 4.61 1.69
CA LEU A 63 7.71 3.21 1.60
C LEU A 63 8.73 2.37 0.83
N GLU A 64 9.16 2.86 -0.33
CA GLU A 64 10.14 2.14 -1.15
C GLU A 64 11.47 1.99 -0.43
N ASP A 65 11.92 3.04 0.23
CA ASP A 65 13.17 3.00 1.00
C ASP A 65 13.10 1.98 2.13
N ALA A 66 11.99 1.95 2.85
CA ALA A 66 11.84 1.06 4.00
C ALA A 66 11.61 -0.38 3.59
N LEU A 67 10.90 -0.62 2.49
CA LEU A 67 10.56 -1.97 2.03
C LEU A 67 11.59 -2.56 1.08
N GLY A 68 12.40 -1.71 0.44
CA GLY A 68 13.45 -2.17 -0.47
C GLY A 68 12.96 -2.72 -1.80
N VAL A 69 11.71 -2.45 -2.17
CA VAL A 69 11.11 -2.88 -3.45
C VAL A 69 10.26 -1.75 -4.00
N SER A 70 9.93 -1.83 -5.28
CA SER A 70 9.03 -0.86 -5.91
C SER A 70 7.63 -0.97 -5.31
N VAL A 71 7.00 0.16 -5.12
CA VAL A 71 5.64 0.25 -4.56
C VAL A 71 4.75 1.01 -5.53
N ASP A 72 3.59 0.45 -5.84
CA ASP A 72 2.53 1.15 -6.54
C ASP A 72 1.56 1.68 -5.49
N LEU A 73 1.55 2.99 -5.29
CA LEU A 73 0.70 3.64 -4.29
C LEU A 73 -0.42 4.39 -5.01
N ILE A 74 -1.62 3.83 -4.98
CA ILE A 74 -2.72 4.30 -5.80
C ILE A 74 -3.86 4.84 -4.94
N PRO A 75 -4.21 6.14 -5.08
CA PRO A 75 -5.35 6.69 -4.35
C PRO A 75 -6.65 6.00 -4.78
N THR A 76 -7.48 5.65 -3.81
CA THR A 76 -8.76 4.99 -4.08
C THR A 76 -9.62 5.80 -5.07
N GLY A 77 -9.61 7.12 -4.93
CA GLY A 77 -10.40 8.00 -5.80
C GLY A 77 -9.99 8.01 -7.26
N SER A 78 -8.81 7.46 -7.59
CA SER A 78 -8.35 7.36 -8.99
C SER A 78 -8.75 6.04 -9.64
N LEU A 79 -9.37 5.11 -8.89
CA LEU A 79 -9.77 3.80 -9.38
C LEU A 79 -11.27 3.78 -9.69
N ASP A 80 -11.63 3.06 -10.75
CA ASP A 80 -13.05 2.90 -11.05
C ASP A 80 -13.66 1.73 -10.26
N ASP A 81 -15.00 1.66 -10.28
CA ASP A 81 -15.72 0.66 -9.51
C ASP A 81 -15.42 -0.77 -9.97
N SER A 82 -15.16 -0.99 -11.25
CA SER A 82 -14.85 -2.31 -11.78
C SER A 82 -13.51 -2.80 -11.25
N PHE A 83 -12.51 -1.93 -11.18
CA PHE A 83 -11.21 -2.28 -10.63
C PHE A 83 -11.32 -2.59 -9.13
N LEU A 84 -12.05 -1.75 -8.39
CA LEU A 84 -12.26 -1.96 -6.95
C LEU A 84 -12.96 -3.28 -6.68
N ALA A 85 -13.96 -3.62 -7.48
CA ALA A 85 -14.66 -4.90 -7.37
C ALA A 85 -13.72 -6.09 -7.66
N ALA A 86 -12.83 -5.93 -8.64
CA ALA A 86 -11.92 -6.99 -9.05
C ALA A 86 -10.88 -7.33 -7.97
N ILE A 87 -10.44 -6.35 -7.17
CA ILE A 87 -9.42 -6.58 -6.14
C ILE A 87 -10.00 -6.91 -4.77
N ARG A 88 -11.31 -6.76 -4.59
CA ARG A 88 -11.96 -6.85 -3.28
C ARG A 88 -11.68 -8.17 -2.55
N ASP A 89 -11.71 -9.29 -3.27
CA ASP A 89 -11.56 -10.61 -2.66
C ASP A 89 -10.13 -10.89 -2.16
N ASP A 90 -9.13 -10.22 -2.75
CA ASP A 90 -7.73 -10.43 -2.42
C ASP A 90 -7.18 -9.38 -1.47
N GLU A 91 -7.84 -8.26 -1.37
CA GLU A 91 -7.34 -7.09 -0.68
C GLU A 91 -7.24 -7.31 0.84
N VAL A 92 -6.17 -6.80 1.43
CA VAL A 92 -5.91 -6.91 2.88
C VAL A 92 -5.79 -5.52 3.47
N LEU A 93 -6.59 -5.21 4.47
CA LEU A 93 -6.48 -3.94 5.20
C LEU A 93 -5.21 -3.96 6.04
N LEU A 94 -4.28 -3.04 5.76
CA LEU A 94 -3.02 -2.93 6.50
C LEU A 94 -3.08 -1.88 7.60
N TYR A 95 -3.83 -0.80 7.39
CA TYR A 95 -3.89 0.32 8.32
C TYR A 95 -5.24 1.02 8.22
N GLU A 96 -5.75 1.40 9.39
CA GLU A 96 -6.93 2.25 9.48
C GLU A 96 -6.74 3.21 10.65
N ALA A 97 -6.93 4.51 10.37
CA ALA A 97 -6.83 5.54 11.41
C ALA A 97 -7.96 5.42 12.41
N SER A 98 -7.66 5.71 13.67
CA SER A 98 -8.66 5.71 14.74
C SER A 98 -9.60 6.90 14.64
#